data_1927fb14acbd41bc82b8494ea436879e
#
_entry.id   1927fb14acbd41bc82b8494ea436879e
#
_cell.length_a   1.000
_cell.length_b   1.000
_cell.length_c   1.000
_cell.angle_alpha   90.00
_cell.angle_beta   90.00
_cell.angle_gamma   90.00
#
_symmetry.space_group_name_H-M   'P 1'
#
loop_
_entity.id
_entity.type
_entity.pdbx_description
1 polymer ?
#
loop_
_entity_poly.entity_id
_entity_poly.type
_entity_poly.pdbx_seq_one_letter_code
_entity_poly.pdbx_strand_id
1 'polypeptide(L)'
;MRLKFLTLLAAVALLTACESSPDESAATTSAGTAASSGSGSGTSTAVLPGLDPRSQEWLVVNVGDRVFFDFDRSDLTPEAQDTIEKVAAWLKTYPDVTLTVEGHCDERGTREYNLALGERRANSVTSYMVALGIDANRVSNLSYGKERPAVLGSNEAAWAQNRRGVFIVN
;
A
#
# COMPACT_ATOMS: atom_id res chain seq x y z
N MET A 1 -35.32 -16.56 38.36
CA MET A 1 -36.10 -15.35 38.71
C MET A 1 -36.17 -14.46 37.49
N ARG A 2 -37.40 -14.18 37.11
CA ARG A 2 -37.79 -13.30 35.99
C ARG A 2 -37.60 -11.85 36.41
N LEU A 3 -37.13 -10.96 35.51
CA LEU A 3 -37.76 -9.65 35.41
C LEU A 3 -37.49 -9.01 34.05
N LYS A 4 -38.55 -8.76 33.35
CA LYS A 4 -38.74 -7.99 32.13
C LYS A 4 -38.83 -6.52 32.50
N PHE A 5 -38.25 -5.61 31.70
CA PHE A 5 -38.80 -4.27 31.44
C PHE A 5 -38.38 -3.87 30.01
N LEU A 6 -39.26 -3.62 29.38
CA LEU A 6 -39.99 -3.17 28.21
C LEU A 6 -40.17 -1.62 28.27
N THR A 7 -40.11 -1.04 27.04
CA THR A 7 -40.60 0.28 26.60
C THR A 7 -39.72 1.51 26.97
N LEU A 8 -39.37 2.42 26.01
CA LEU A 8 -40.29 3.34 25.38
C LEU A 8 -39.65 4.03 24.13
N LEU A 9 -40.48 4.16 23.10
CA LEU A 9 -40.29 4.94 21.89
C LEU A 9 -40.36 6.45 22.18
N ALA A 10 -39.55 7.27 21.48
CA ALA A 10 -39.95 8.63 21.13
C ALA A 10 -39.20 9.10 19.87
N ALA A 11 -39.94 9.23 18.79
CA ALA A 11 -39.58 9.90 17.56
C ALA A 11 -39.77 11.43 17.73
N VAL A 12 -38.81 12.22 17.26
CA VAL A 12 -39.06 13.64 16.92
C VAL A 12 -38.33 13.93 15.60
N ALA A 13 -39.14 14.13 14.58
CA ALA A 13 -38.76 14.74 13.31
C ALA A 13 -38.82 16.27 13.45
N LEU A 14 -37.82 16.97 12.98
CA LEU A 14 -37.91 18.40 12.66
C LEU A 14 -37.17 18.68 11.36
N LEU A 15 -37.97 18.91 10.33
CA LEU A 15 -37.61 19.52 9.07
C LEU A 15 -37.37 21.01 9.28
N THR A 16 -36.26 21.54 8.76
CA THR A 16 -36.21 22.96 8.35
C THR A 16 -35.52 23.05 7.00
N ALA A 17 -36.31 23.34 6.01
CA ALA A 17 -35.89 23.82 4.69
C ALA A 17 -35.45 25.30 4.82
N CYS A 18 -34.38 25.67 4.12
CA CYS A 18 -34.11 27.04 3.71
C CYS A 18 -33.74 27.06 2.23
N GLU A 19 -34.71 27.52 1.51
CA GLU A 19 -34.74 27.95 0.13
C GLU A 19 -34.15 29.37 0.03
N SER A 20 -33.28 29.61 -0.94
CA SER A 20 -33.06 30.97 -1.47
C SER A 20 -32.52 30.88 -2.88
N SER A 21 -33.31 31.41 -3.77
CA SER A 21 -33.17 31.56 -5.21
C SER A 21 -32.34 32.78 -5.61
N PRO A 22 -32.30 33.14 -6.91
CA PRO A 22 -31.09 33.27 -7.68
C PRO A 22 -30.77 34.72 -8.01
N ASP A 23 -29.59 34.98 -8.57
CA ASP A 23 -29.38 36.18 -9.35
C ASP A 23 -28.61 35.90 -10.65
N GLU A 24 -29.18 36.48 -11.65
CA GLU A 24 -28.97 36.38 -13.08
C GLU A 24 -27.94 37.43 -13.53
N SER A 25 -26.99 37.08 -14.38
CA SER A 25 -26.64 37.96 -15.50
C SER A 25 -25.65 37.34 -16.51
N ALA A 26 -26.17 37.12 -17.69
CA ALA A 26 -25.75 37.48 -19.05
C ALA A 26 -24.39 36.96 -19.58
N ALA A 27 -24.49 35.99 -20.42
CA ALA A 27 -24.10 35.90 -21.85
C ALA A 27 -22.74 36.46 -22.29
N THR A 28 -21.91 35.58 -22.87
CA THR A 28 -21.50 35.71 -24.29
C THR A 28 -21.02 34.35 -24.86
N THR A 29 -21.47 34.12 -26.03
CA THR A 29 -21.34 32.99 -26.97
C THR A 29 -19.92 32.79 -27.46
N SER A 30 -19.45 31.53 -27.52
CA SER A 30 -18.70 31.03 -28.68
C SER A 30 -18.76 29.52 -28.76
N ALA A 31 -19.16 29.05 -29.90
CA ALA A 31 -19.30 27.66 -30.33
C ALA A 31 -17.94 27.02 -30.60
N GLY A 32 -17.86 25.70 -30.32
CA GLY A 32 -16.69 24.88 -30.72
C GLY A 32 -16.85 23.43 -30.31
N THR A 33 -17.66 22.71 -31.06
CA THR A 33 -17.57 21.30 -31.52
C THR A 33 -17.07 20.22 -30.55
N ALA A 34 -17.96 19.25 -30.39
CA ALA A 34 -17.84 17.97 -29.71
C ALA A 34 -16.69 17.08 -30.19
N ALA A 35 -16.13 16.35 -29.24
CA ALA A 35 -15.62 15.00 -29.46
C ALA A 35 -15.66 14.18 -28.18
N SER A 36 -16.60 13.28 -28.15
CA SER A 36 -16.63 11.89 -27.64
C SER A 36 -15.75 11.50 -26.47
N SER A 37 -16.43 11.21 -25.40
CA SER A 37 -16.07 10.39 -24.26
C SER A 37 -15.51 9.01 -24.67
N GLY A 38 -14.32 8.71 -24.17
CA GLY A 38 -13.78 7.38 -24.06
C GLY A 38 -13.26 7.19 -22.64
N SER A 39 -14.12 6.70 -21.74
CA SER A 39 -13.70 6.24 -20.42
C SER A 39 -13.00 4.90 -20.60
N GLY A 40 -11.68 4.94 -20.76
CA GLY A 40 -10.81 3.81 -20.62
C GLY A 40 -9.95 4.04 -19.39
N SER A 41 -10.30 3.45 -18.26
CA SER A 41 -9.41 3.33 -17.12
C SER A 41 -8.28 2.35 -17.47
N GLY A 42 -7.37 2.79 -18.31
CA GLY A 42 -6.08 2.17 -18.51
C GLY A 42 -5.12 2.86 -17.56
N THR A 43 -4.67 2.15 -16.54
CA THR A 43 -3.49 2.54 -15.75
C THR A 43 -2.32 2.62 -16.73
N SER A 44 -2.10 3.80 -17.27
CA SER A 44 -0.97 4.08 -18.13
C SER A 44 0.26 4.10 -17.22
N THR A 45 0.94 2.96 -17.14
CA THR A 45 2.29 2.88 -16.59
C THR A 45 3.15 3.81 -17.42
N ALA A 46 3.47 4.97 -16.88
CA ALA A 46 4.39 5.91 -17.53
C ALA A 46 5.79 5.29 -17.48
N VAL A 47 6.12 4.50 -18.49
CA VAL A 47 7.49 4.00 -18.70
C VAL A 47 8.34 5.22 -18.99
N LEU A 48 9.18 5.60 -18.03
CA LEU A 48 10.20 6.61 -18.26
C LEU A 48 11.17 6.07 -19.32
N PRO A 49 11.35 6.76 -20.46
CA PRO A 49 12.23 6.28 -21.51
C PRO A 49 13.67 6.17 -21.01
N GLY A 50 14.23 4.96 -21.02
CA GLY A 50 15.64 4.70 -20.69
C GLY A 50 15.94 3.91 -19.42
N LEU A 51 14.92 3.56 -18.59
CA LEU A 51 15.15 2.66 -17.45
C LEU A 51 15.15 1.19 -17.92
N ASP A 52 16.15 0.42 -17.47
CA ASP A 52 16.12 -1.05 -17.63
C ASP A 52 14.91 -1.61 -16.85
N PRO A 53 13.98 -2.33 -17.51
CA PRO A 53 12.82 -2.91 -16.86
C PRO A 53 13.14 -3.92 -15.73
N ARG A 54 14.41 -4.35 -15.61
CA ARG A 54 14.91 -5.25 -14.58
C ARG A 54 15.61 -4.54 -13.42
N SER A 55 15.70 -3.20 -13.47
CA SER A 55 16.40 -2.42 -12.47
C SER A 55 15.53 -2.14 -11.23
N GLN A 56 16.21 -1.81 -10.13
CA GLN A 56 15.57 -1.32 -8.89
C GLN A 56 14.75 -0.07 -9.14
N GLU A 57 15.26 0.85 -9.95
CA GLU A 57 14.62 2.14 -10.26
C GLU A 57 13.29 1.90 -10.99
N TRP A 58 13.28 0.95 -11.93
CA TRP A 58 12.06 0.61 -12.65
C TRP A 58 11.02 -0.01 -11.71
N LEU A 59 11.46 -0.92 -10.81
CA LEU A 59 10.60 -1.54 -9.81
C LEU A 59 9.94 -0.47 -8.91
N VAL A 60 10.72 0.47 -8.40
CA VAL A 60 10.24 1.57 -7.55
C VAL A 60 9.15 2.39 -8.23
N VAL A 61 9.37 2.76 -9.50
CA VAL A 61 8.48 3.69 -10.23
C VAL A 61 7.21 3.00 -10.74
N ASN A 62 7.32 1.76 -11.21
CA ASN A 62 6.25 1.12 -11.98
C ASN A 62 5.46 0.05 -11.20
N VAL A 63 6.05 -0.53 -10.18
CA VAL A 63 5.45 -1.65 -9.43
C VAL A 63 5.22 -1.28 -7.97
N GLY A 64 6.22 -0.65 -7.36
CA GLY A 64 6.34 -0.44 -5.92
C GLY A 64 7.40 -1.36 -5.32
N ASP A 65 8.21 -0.80 -4.45
CA ASP A 65 9.37 -1.48 -3.85
C ASP A 65 9.17 -1.85 -2.39
N ARG A 66 7.99 -1.59 -1.80
CA ARG A 66 7.78 -1.82 -0.38
C ARG A 66 6.35 -2.15 0.00
N VAL A 67 6.22 -2.84 1.13
CA VAL A 67 4.96 -3.11 1.82
C VAL A 67 5.05 -2.66 3.26
N PHE A 68 3.91 -2.31 3.88
CA PHE A 68 3.84 -1.82 5.24
C PHE A 68 3.14 -2.80 6.17
N PHE A 69 3.46 -2.68 7.46
CA PHE A 69 2.93 -3.54 8.51
C PHE A 69 2.36 -2.73 9.67
N ASP A 70 1.38 -3.28 10.32
CA ASP A 70 0.86 -2.76 11.57
C ASP A 70 1.86 -2.89 12.72
N PHE A 71 1.58 -2.16 13.82
CA PHE A 71 2.40 -2.24 15.01
C PHE A 71 2.46 -3.67 15.54
N ASP A 72 3.69 -4.15 15.77
CA ASP A 72 4.00 -5.47 16.32
C ASP A 72 3.44 -6.66 15.51
N ARG A 73 3.13 -6.45 14.22
CA ARG A 73 2.57 -7.47 13.33
C ARG A 73 3.50 -7.80 12.17
N SER A 74 3.37 -9.03 11.67
CA SER A 74 4.00 -9.53 10.45
C SER A 74 2.98 -10.10 9.45
N ASP A 75 1.68 -10.00 9.75
CA ASP A 75 0.61 -10.38 8.83
C ASP A 75 0.54 -9.41 7.67
N LEU A 76 0.25 -9.92 6.48
CA LEU A 76 0.11 -9.10 5.26
C LEU A 76 -1.30 -8.50 5.21
N THR A 77 -1.36 -7.18 5.09
CA THR A 77 -2.62 -6.47 4.79
C THR A 77 -3.03 -6.71 3.32
N PRO A 78 -4.29 -6.47 2.94
CA PRO A 78 -4.71 -6.57 1.54
C PRO A 78 -3.86 -5.70 0.60
N GLU A 79 -3.52 -4.49 1.01
CA GLU A 79 -2.68 -3.56 0.23
C GLU A 79 -1.24 -4.09 0.05
N ALA A 80 -0.73 -4.76 1.09
CA ALA A 80 0.57 -5.43 1.00
C ALA A 80 0.51 -6.61 0.03
N GLN A 81 -0.56 -7.41 0.06
CA GLN A 81 -0.78 -8.52 -0.85
C GLN A 81 -0.86 -8.04 -2.31
N ASP A 82 -1.64 -6.98 -2.59
CA ASP A 82 -1.73 -6.37 -3.94
C ASP A 82 -0.36 -5.93 -4.47
N THR A 83 0.48 -5.36 -3.60
CA THR A 83 1.84 -4.95 -3.99
C THR A 83 2.71 -6.17 -4.27
N ILE A 84 2.66 -7.20 -3.43
CA ILE A 84 3.44 -8.42 -3.62
C ILE A 84 3.00 -9.15 -4.91
N GLU A 85 1.71 -9.16 -5.23
CA GLU A 85 1.18 -9.75 -6.47
C GLU A 85 1.74 -9.06 -7.71
N LYS A 86 1.83 -7.72 -7.70
CA LYS A 86 2.46 -6.95 -8.79
C LYS A 86 3.93 -7.27 -8.93
N VAL A 87 4.67 -7.34 -7.81
CA VAL A 87 6.10 -7.73 -7.81
C VAL A 87 6.27 -9.17 -8.31
N ALA A 88 5.41 -10.10 -7.89
CA ALA A 88 5.45 -11.49 -8.37
C ALA A 88 5.15 -11.60 -9.87
N ALA A 89 4.20 -10.82 -10.40
CA ALA A 89 3.93 -10.76 -11.84
C ALA A 89 5.13 -10.22 -12.61
N TRP A 90 5.78 -9.18 -12.09
CA TRP A 90 7.01 -8.63 -12.66
C TRP A 90 8.15 -9.67 -12.66
N LEU A 91 8.39 -10.39 -11.55
CA LEU A 91 9.39 -11.45 -11.47
C LEU A 91 9.13 -12.61 -12.45
N LYS A 92 7.85 -12.92 -12.73
CA LYS A 92 7.49 -13.94 -13.73
C LYS A 92 7.85 -13.48 -15.15
N THR A 93 7.76 -12.17 -15.41
CA THR A 93 8.15 -11.59 -16.71
C THR A 93 9.68 -11.58 -16.90
N TYR A 94 10.44 -11.46 -15.80
CA TYR A 94 11.91 -11.43 -15.82
C TYR A 94 12.50 -12.58 -14.98
N PRO A 95 12.63 -13.80 -15.54
CA PRO A 95 13.00 -15.00 -14.80
C PRO A 95 14.45 -15.01 -14.29
N ASP A 96 15.30 -14.19 -14.82
CA ASP A 96 16.71 -14.00 -14.43
C ASP A 96 16.90 -13.09 -13.21
N VAL A 97 15.89 -12.29 -12.86
CA VAL A 97 15.95 -11.38 -11.71
C VAL A 97 15.76 -12.12 -10.41
N THR A 98 16.58 -11.80 -9.41
CA THR A 98 16.45 -12.27 -8.03
C THR A 98 16.23 -11.08 -7.09
N LEU A 99 15.58 -11.31 -5.95
CA LEU A 99 15.27 -10.29 -4.97
C LEU A 99 15.79 -10.65 -3.58
N THR A 100 16.14 -9.61 -2.82
CA THR A 100 16.25 -9.69 -1.37
C THR A 100 15.09 -8.92 -0.75
N VAL A 101 14.35 -9.56 0.17
CA VAL A 101 13.29 -8.92 0.97
C VAL A 101 13.90 -8.47 2.29
N GLU A 102 14.00 -7.17 2.47
CA GLU A 102 14.51 -6.57 3.70
C GLU A 102 13.36 -6.29 4.68
N GLY A 103 13.45 -6.83 5.90
CA GLY A 103 12.46 -6.59 6.96
C GLY A 103 12.92 -5.51 7.93
N HIS A 104 12.05 -4.52 8.15
CA HIS A 104 12.32 -3.36 9.01
C HIS A 104 11.24 -3.16 10.06
N CYS A 105 11.63 -2.52 11.17
CA CYS A 105 10.76 -2.19 12.29
C CYS A 105 10.90 -0.71 12.67
N ASP A 106 9.96 -0.22 13.47
CA ASP A 106 10.11 1.06 14.15
C ASP A 106 11.08 0.95 15.35
N GLU A 107 11.38 2.06 16.00
CA GLU A 107 12.39 2.14 17.06
C GLU A 107 12.00 1.47 18.37
N ARG A 108 10.71 1.18 18.60
CA ARG A 108 10.18 0.65 19.86
C ARG A 108 10.60 -0.81 20.08
N GLY A 109 10.93 -1.15 21.33
CA GLY A 109 11.37 -2.49 21.72
C GLY A 109 12.88 -2.69 21.64
N THR A 110 13.35 -3.90 22.01
CA THR A 110 14.77 -4.24 22.00
C THR A 110 15.28 -4.49 20.59
N ARG A 111 16.58 -4.46 20.42
CA ARG A 111 17.24 -4.74 19.15
C ARG A 111 16.97 -6.18 18.68
N GLU A 112 17.13 -7.12 19.58
CA GLU A 112 16.95 -8.56 19.31
C GLU A 112 15.52 -8.87 18.92
N TYR A 113 14.54 -8.30 19.64
CA TYR A 113 13.13 -8.44 19.30
C TYR A 113 12.81 -7.93 17.91
N ASN A 114 13.28 -6.71 17.58
CA ASN A 114 13.04 -6.10 16.29
C ASN A 114 13.75 -6.83 15.15
N LEU A 115 14.94 -7.39 15.40
CA LEU A 115 15.61 -8.23 14.40
C LEU A 115 14.77 -9.47 14.08
N ALA A 116 14.22 -10.14 15.09
CA ALA A 116 13.34 -11.28 14.91
C ALA A 116 11.99 -10.88 14.27
N LEU A 117 11.43 -9.71 14.60
CA LEU A 117 10.19 -9.22 13.98
C LEU A 117 10.41 -8.86 12.51
N GLY A 118 11.52 -8.19 12.18
CA GLY A 118 11.90 -7.90 10.79
C GLY A 118 12.07 -9.17 9.97
N GLU A 119 12.68 -10.21 10.54
CA GLU A 119 12.80 -11.53 9.91
C GLU A 119 11.42 -12.15 9.63
N ARG A 120 10.50 -12.13 10.61
CA ARG A 120 9.13 -12.63 10.41
C ARG A 120 8.40 -11.88 9.30
N ARG A 121 8.58 -10.56 9.19
CA ARG A 121 8.02 -9.73 8.11
C ARG A 121 8.55 -10.12 6.74
N ALA A 122 9.87 -10.24 6.60
CA ALA A 122 10.49 -10.69 5.36
C ALA A 122 10.01 -12.10 4.98
N ASN A 123 9.92 -13.03 5.93
CA ASN A 123 9.43 -14.38 5.73
C ASN A 123 7.95 -14.41 5.28
N SER A 124 7.07 -13.56 5.84
CA SER A 124 5.67 -13.48 5.41
C SER A 124 5.56 -13.06 3.95
N VAL A 125 6.35 -12.06 3.53
CA VAL A 125 6.41 -11.61 2.13
C VAL A 125 6.90 -12.72 1.22
N THR A 126 8.04 -13.33 1.55
CA THR A 126 8.64 -14.41 0.72
C THR A 126 7.72 -15.62 0.63
N SER A 127 7.09 -16.02 1.74
CA SER A 127 6.15 -17.15 1.75
C SER A 127 4.96 -16.89 0.83
N TYR A 128 4.44 -15.66 0.80
CA TYR A 128 3.35 -15.29 -0.09
C TYR A 128 3.81 -15.27 -1.56
N MET A 129 5.01 -14.76 -1.86
CA MET A 129 5.58 -14.82 -3.22
C MET A 129 5.75 -16.27 -3.71
N VAL A 130 6.20 -17.18 -2.85
CA VAL A 130 6.31 -18.61 -3.17
C VAL A 130 4.93 -19.23 -3.42
N ALA A 131 3.92 -18.87 -2.62
CA ALA A 131 2.53 -19.29 -2.85
C ALA A 131 1.97 -18.78 -4.19
N LEU A 132 2.42 -17.61 -4.65
CA LEU A 132 2.12 -17.08 -5.98
C LEU A 132 2.92 -17.75 -7.11
N GLY A 133 3.80 -18.72 -6.80
CA GLY A 133 4.55 -19.50 -7.77
C GLY A 133 5.92 -18.94 -8.16
N ILE A 134 6.51 -18.08 -7.34
CA ILE A 134 7.91 -17.66 -7.48
C ILE A 134 8.81 -18.74 -6.85
N ASP A 135 9.89 -19.10 -7.55
CA ASP A 135 10.89 -20.06 -7.03
C ASP A 135 11.57 -19.47 -5.78
N ALA A 136 11.59 -20.25 -4.70
CA ALA A 136 12.18 -19.84 -3.42
C ALA A 136 13.68 -19.47 -3.55
N ASN A 137 14.40 -20.05 -4.51
CA ASN A 137 15.80 -19.71 -4.75
C ASN A 137 16.01 -18.32 -5.35
N ARG A 138 14.94 -17.69 -5.81
CA ARG A 138 14.99 -16.33 -6.39
C ARG A 138 14.73 -15.22 -5.37
N VAL A 139 14.34 -15.58 -4.15
CA VAL A 139 13.99 -14.62 -3.11
C VAL A 139 14.73 -14.97 -1.83
N SER A 140 15.54 -14.04 -1.34
CA SER A 140 16.24 -14.15 -0.06
C SER A 140 15.66 -13.19 0.97
N ASN A 141 15.84 -13.48 2.26
CA ASN A 141 15.38 -12.64 3.36
C ASN A 141 16.56 -12.02 4.10
N LEU A 142 16.37 -10.78 4.54
CA LEU A 142 17.32 -10.07 5.39
C LEU A 142 16.57 -9.19 6.38
N SER A 143 16.88 -9.29 7.65
CA SER A 143 16.32 -8.39 8.66
C SER A 143 17.34 -7.35 9.09
N TYR A 144 16.92 -6.10 9.08
CA TYR A 144 17.64 -5.00 9.73
C TYR A 144 16.99 -4.58 11.06
N GLY A 145 15.84 -5.19 11.41
CA GLY A 145 15.11 -4.77 12.61
C GLY A 145 14.87 -3.26 12.58
N LYS A 146 15.29 -2.56 13.64
CA LYS A 146 15.16 -1.11 13.76
C LYS A 146 16.41 -0.31 13.36
N GLU A 147 17.47 -0.98 12.89
CA GLU A 147 18.77 -0.36 12.66
C GLU A 147 18.86 0.54 11.41
N ARG A 148 17.89 0.39 10.48
CA ARG A 148 17.81 1.18 9.24
C ARG A 148 16.45 1.85 9.10
N PRO A 149 16.17 2.91 9.86
CA PRO A 149 14.92 3.66 9.72
C PRO A 149 14.87 4.38 8.36
N ALA A 150 13.68 4.37 7.72
CA ALA A 150 13.43 5.18 6.52
C ALA A 150 13.18 6.64 6.88
N VAL A 151 12.52 6.87 8.00
CA VAL A 151 12.19 8.22 8.51
C VAL A 151 12.61 8.30 9.97
N LEU A 152 13.37 9.34 10.29
CA LEU A 152 13.73 9.65 11.66
C LEU A 152 12.56 10.36 12.36
N GLY A 153 12.33 10.02 13.64
CA GLY A 153 11.30 10.64 14.47
C GLY A 153 10.58 9.63 15.35
N SER A 154 10.18 10.10 16.54
CA SER A 154 9.51 9.30 17.58
C SER A 154 8.01 9.63 17.61
N ASN A 155 7.34 9.39 16.48
CA ASN A 155 5.90 9.60 16.32
C ASN A 155 5.30 8.55 15.36
N GLU A 156 3.97 8.39 15.40
CA GLU A 156 3.29 7.34 14.63
C GLU A 156 3.49 7.49 13.12
N ALA A 157 3.60 8.71 12.59
CA ALA A 157 3.83 8.92 11.16
C ALA A 157 5.19 8.37 10.72
N ALA A 158 6.26 8.60 11.51
CA ALA A 158 7.58 8.03 11.25
C ALA A 158 7.60 6.52 11.49
N TRP A 159 6.98 6.04 12.57
CA TRP A 159 6.92 4.61 12.88
C TRP A 159 6.19 3.80 11.80
N ALA A 160 5.08 4.32 11.27
CA ALA A 160 4.35 3.66 10.19
C ALA A 160 5.22 3.47 8.93
N GLN A 161 6.05 4.46 8.58
CA GLN A 161 6.98 4.35 7.45
C GLN A 161 8.15 3.39 7.72
N ASN A 162 8.52 3.20 8.99
CA ASN A 162 9.60 2.32 9.38
C ASN A 162 9.17 0.86 9.46
N ARG A 163 7.90 0.56 9.75
CA ARG A 163 7.34 -0.80 9.76
C ARG A 163 7.08 -1.28 8.32
N ARG A 164 8.12 -1.75 7.65
CA ARG A 164 8.06 -2.09 6.22
C ARG A 164 8.84 -3.34 5.85
N GLY A 165 8.49 -3.93 4.73
CA GLY A 165 9.31 -4.86 3.95
C GLY A 165 9.71 -4.18 2.65
N VAL A 166 10.96 -4.29 2.23
CA VAL A 166 11.49 -3.64 1.01
C VAL A 166 12.01 -4.71 0.07
N PHE A 167 11.70 -4.57 -1.21
CA PHE A 167 12.21 -5.44 -2.29
C PHE A 167 13.45 -4.81 -2.89
N ILE A 168 14.57 -5.52 -2.81
CA ILE A 168 15.86 -5.11 -3.39
C ILE A 168 16.20 -6.06 -4.54
N VAL A 169 16.44 -5.52 -5.71
CA VAL A 169 16.91 -6.26 -6.90
C VAL A 169 18.41 -6.55 -6.72
N ASN A 170 18.82 -7.83 -6.93
CA ASN A 170 20.20 -8.27 -6.79
C ASN A 170 20.95 -8.22 -8.13
#